data_c652ed7002d4d026c364eb1ca2cdc6aa
#
_entry.id   c652ed7002d4d026c364eb1ca2cdc6aa
#
_cell.length_a   1.000
_cell.length_b   1.000
_cell.length_c   1.000
_cell.angle_alpha   90.00
_cell.angle_beta   90.00
_cell.angle_gamma   90.00
#
_symmetry.space_group_name_H-M   'P 1'
#
loop_
_entity.id
_entity.type
_entity.pdbx_description
1 polymer ?
#
loop_
_entity_poly.entity_id
_entity_poly.type
_entity_poly.pdbx_seq_one_letter_code
_entity_poly.pdbx_strand_id
1 'polypeptide(L)'
;ITYHVTISGKQLHIAYSLSSDSQLRFVLSNTSGMLLKSFNQYQPAGEGYEQVIDFGNLPRGEYVLYINVNNQRLSEKVSVE
;
A
#
# COMPACT_ATOMS: atom_id res chain seq x y z
N ILE A 1 7.38 11.36 -0.57
CA ILE A 1 7.55 9.90 -0.50
C ILE A 1 8.04 9.35 -1.83
N THR A 2 8.99 8.45 -1.75
CA THR A 2 9.41 7.62 -2.87
C THR A 2 9.00 6.19 -2.55
N TYR A 3 8.36 5.51 -3.49
CA TYR A 3 7.87 4.17 -3.21
C TYR A 3 7.97 3.26 -4.44
N HIS A 4 8.02 1.97 -4.17
CA HIS A 4 8.07 0.93 -5.20
C HIS A 4 7.20 -0.24 -4.74
N VAL A 5 6.30 -0.68 -5.62
CA VAL A 5 5.33 -1.74 -5.33
C VAL A 5 5.67 -2.96 -6.15
N THR A 6 5.78 -4.10 -5.47
CA THR A 6 6.01 -5.39 -6.12
C THR A 6 5.06 -6.43 -5.56
N ILE A 7 4.78 -7.45 -6.35
CA ILE A 7 3.94 -8.57 -5.96
C ILE A 7 4.78 -9.84 -6.00
N SER A 8 4.75 -10.59 -4.91
CA SER A 8 5.45 -11.87 -4.81
C SER A 8 4.49 -12.89 -4.21
N GLY A 9 4.08 -13.87 -5.00
CA GLY A 9 3.09 -14.84 -4.57
C GLY A 9 1.78 -14.15 -4.23
N LYS A 10 1.32 -14.34 -2.99
CA LYS A 10 0.09 -13.71 -2.50
C LYS A 10 0.36 -12.54 -1.57
N GLN A 11 1.51 -11.90 -1.75
CA GLN A 11 1.89 -10.75 -0.94
C GLN A 11 2.20 -9.55 -1.79
N LEU A 12 1.75 -8.40 -1.35
CA LEU A 12 2.08 -7.10 -1.92
C LEU A 12 3.16 -6.48 -1.04
N HIS A 13 4.27 -6.10 -1.65
CA HIS A 13 5.39 -5.46 -0.96
C HIS A 13 5.49 -4.00 -1.41
N ILE A 14 5.49 -3.10 -0.45
CA ILE A 14 5.64 -1.67 -0.69
C ILE A 14 6.94 -1.24 -0.01
N ALA A 15 7.96 -0.98 -0.80
CA ALA A 15 9.21 -0.42 -0.30
C ALA A 15 9.14 1.09 -0.45
N TYR A 16 9.44 1.83 0.60
CA TYR A 16 9.29 3.28 0.54
C TYR A 16 10.30 4.01 1.41
N SER A 17 10.49 5.29 1.09
CA SER A 17 11.29 6.20 1.89
C SER A 17 10.52 7.51 2.07
N LEU A 18 10.82 8.21 3.17
CA LEU A 18 10.13 9.42 3.56
C LEU A 18 11.12 10.56 3.77
N SER A 19 10.80 11.71 3.19
CA SER A 19 11.61 12.92 3.36
C SER A 19 11.30 13.67 4.66
N SER A 20 10.16 13.36 5.27
CA SER A 20 9.75 13.95 6.55
C SER A 20 8.94 12.95 7.36
N ASP A 21 8.82 13.21 8.66
CA ASP A 21 7.98 12.39 9.54
C ASP A 21 6.55 12.42 9.00
N SER A 22 5.92 11.25 8.89
CA SER A 22 4.64 11.14 8.20
C SER A 22 3.67 10.20 8.89
N GLN A 23 2.40 10.58 8.83
CA GLN A 23 1.28 9.69 9.09
C GLN A 23 0.95 8.98 7.79
N LEU A 24 0.98 7.66 7.81
CA LEU A 24 0.74 6.83 6.64
C LEU A 24 -0.53 6.03 6.80
N ARG A 25 -1.24 5.86 5.71
CA ARG A 25 -2.36 4.93 5.66
C ARG A 25 -2.29 4.17 4.34
N PHE A 26 -2.19 2.86 4.44
CA PHE A 26 -2.22 1.97 3.28
C PHE A 26 -3.61 1.34 3.21
N VAL A 27 -4.26 1.45 2.07
CA VAL A 27 -5.61 0.93 1.87
C VAL A 27 -5.63 0.09 0.60
N LEU A 28 -6.13 -1.14 0.72
CA LEU A 28 -6.38 -1.99 -0.43
C LEU A 28 -7.89 -2.06 -0.65
N SER A 29 -8.33 -1.70 -1.86
CA SER A 29 -9.74 -1.75 -2.23
C SER A 29 -9.93 -2.55 -3.51
N ASN A 30 -11.17 -3.00 -3.76
CA ASN A 30 -11.51 -3.57 -5.05
C ASN A 30 -11.87 -2.46 -6.03
N THR A 31 -12.16 -2.82 -7.29
CA THR A 31 -12.47 -1.84 -8.33
C THR A 31 -13.85 -1.18 -8.14
N SER A 32 -14.69 -1.74 -7.28
CA SER A 32 -15.98 -1.14 -6.91
C SER A 32 -15.85 -0.10 -5.80
N GLY A 33 -14.64 0.09 -5.27
CA GLY A 33 -14.40 1.06 -4.20
C GLY A 33 -14.57 0.50 -2.80
N MET A 34 -14.81 -0.81 -2.65
CA MET A 34 -14.95 -1.41 -1.34
C MET A 34 -13.59 -1.57 -0.67
N LEU A 35 -13.46 -1.07 0.55
CA LEU A 35 -12.27 -1.22 1.36
C LEU A 35 -12.11 -2.66 1.82
N LEU A 36 -10.97 -3.26 1.56
CA LEU A 36 -10.70 -4.65 1.93
C LEU A 36 -9.71 -4.75 3.08
N LYS A 37 -8.66 -3.93 3.05
CA LYS A 37 -7.64 -3.89 4.11
C LYS A 37 -7.20 -2.45 4.31
N SER A 38 -6.85 -2.10 5.55
CA SER A 38 -6.38 -0.77 5.89
C SER A 38 -5.36 -0.86 7.02
N PHE A 39 -4.24 -0.16 6.86
CA PHE A 39 -3.17 -0.11 7.85
C PHE A 39 -2.78 1.34 8.08
N ASN A 40 -2.78 1.76 9.34
CA ASN A 40 -2.34 3.08 9.74
C ASN A 40 -1.00 2.96 10.45
N GLN A 41 -0.07 3.85 10.11
CA GLN A 41 1.26 3.81 10.68
C GLN A 41 1.89 5.20 10.68
N TYR A 42 2.52 5.57 11.80
CA TYR A 42 3.39 6.73 11.85
C TYR A 42 4.83 6.27 11.61
N GLN A 43 5.55 6.98 10.73
CA GLN A 43 6.96 6.71 10.48
C GLN A 43 7.75 8.01 10.47
N PRO A 44 8.89 8.05 11.15
CA PRO A 44 9.80 9.18 11.02
C PRO A 44 10.44 9.18 9.62
N ALA A 45 10.98 10.33 9.24
CA ALA A 45 11.76 10.43 8.00
C ALA A 45 12.86 9.36 7.98
N GLY A 46 13.07 8.76 6.82
CA GLY A 46 14.08 7.72 6.68
C GLY A 46 13.91 6.90 5.42
N GLU A 47 14.79 5.93 5.27
CA GLU A 47 14.83 5.03 4.12
C GLU A 47 14.72 3.58 4.56
N GLY A 48 14.42 2.70 3.60
CA GLY A 48 14.40 1.27 3.84
C GLY A 48 13.17 0.75 4.54
N TYR A 49 12.07 1.48 4.50
CA TYR A 49 10.81 1.02 5.05
C TYR A 49 10.13 0.05 4.10
N GLU A 50 9.42 -0.92 4.67
CA GLU A 50 8.64 -1.88 3.90
C GLU A 50 7.30 -2.14 4.59
N GLN A 51 6.22 -2.14 3.81
CA GLN A 51 4.90 -2.57 4.23
C GLN A 51 4.51 -3.78 3.39
N VAL A 52 4.12 -4.86 4.05
CA VAL A 52 3.66 -6.08 3.38
C VAL A 52 2.17 -6.23 3.62
N ILE A 53 1.42 -6.45 2.53
CA ILE A 53 -0.01 -6.72 2.60
C ILE A 53 -0.23 -8.11 2.03
N ASP A 54 -0.76 -9.01 2.85
CA ASP A 54 -1.09 -10.37 2.42
C ASP A 54 -2.48 -10.36 1.78
N PHE A 55 -2.57 -10.87 0.55
CA PHE A 55 -3.85 -10.99 -0.15
C PHE A 55 -4.73 -12.08 0.45
N GLY A 56 -4.13 -13.08 1.11
CA GLY A 56 -4.87 -14.14 1.79
C GLY A 56 -5.83 -14.86 0.86
N ASN A 57 -7.13 -14.71 1.15
CA ASN A 57 -8.20 -15.34 0.41
C ASN A 57 -8.84 -14.43 -0.64
N LEU A 58 -8.21 -13.34 -1.01
CA LEU A 58 -8.77 -12.44 -2.01
C LEU A 58 -8.80 -13.12 -3.38
N PRO A 59 -9.91 -13.01 -4.12
CA PRO A 59 -10.01 -13.60 -5.46
C PRO A 59 -9.02 -12.96 -6.44
N ARG A 60 -8.74 -13.68 -7.50
CA ARG A 60 -8.00 -13.12 -8.63
C ARG A 60 -8.72 -11.90 -9.17
N GLY A 61 -7.97 -10.92 -9.61
CA GLY A 61 -8.54 -9.74 -10.22
C GLY A 61 -7.73 -8.51 -9.95
N GLU A 62 -8.32 -7.38 -10.29
CA GLU A 62 -7.69 -6.08 -10.12
C GLU A 62 -8.14 -5.44 -8.83
N TYR A 63 -7.18 -4.82 -8.16
CA TYR A 63 -7.38 -4.09 -6.92
C TYR A 63 -6.67 -2.74 -7.03
N VAL A 64 -7.01 -1.84 -6.14
CA VAL A 64 -6.38 -0.53 -6.07
C VAL A 64 -5.73 -0.36 -4.70
N LEU A 65 -4.45 -0.04 -4.72
CA LEU A 65 -3.72 0.32 -3.51
C LEU A 65 -3.70 1.84 -3.40
N TYR A 66 -4.15 2.36 -2.26
CA TYR A 66 -4.03 3.77 -1.94
C TYR A 66 -2.98 3.94 -0.84
N ILE A 67 -2.11 4.91 -1.03
CA ILE A 67 -1.12 5.29 -0.03
C ILE A 67 -1.40 6.75 0.33
N ASN A 68 -1.87 6.97 1.55
CA ASN A 68 -2.09 8.32 2.07
C ASN A 68 -0.90 8.71 2.91
N VAL A 69 -0.24 9.80 2.54
CA VAL A 69 0.92 10.35 3.23
C VAL A 69 0.55 11.75 3.68
N ASN A 70 0.29 11.92 4.97
CA ASN A 70 -0.25 13.17 5.51
C ASN A 70 -1.54 13.55 4.75
N ASN A 71 -1.52 14.62 3.96
CA ASN A 71 -2.68 15.06 3.18
C ASN A 71 -2.59 14.68 1.70
N GLN A 72 -1.58 13.90 1.32
CA GLN A 72 -1.39 13.48 -0.06
C GLN A 72 -1.88 12.05 -0.26
N ARG A 73 -2.56 11.81 -1.36
CA ARG A 73 -3.07 10.48 -1.70
C ARG A 73 -2.46 10.01 -3.01
N LEU A 74 -1.85 8.84 -2.96
CA LEU A 74 -1.28 8.15 -4.11
C LEU A 74 -2.07 6.89 -4.38
N SER A 75 -2.14 6.45 -5.64
CA SER A 75 -2.85 5.23 -5.98
C SER A 75 -2.08 4.42 -7.00
N GLU A 76 -2.19 3.11 -6.88
CA GLU A 76 -1.58 2.14 -7.79
C GLU A 76 -2.56 1.01 -8.07
N LYS A 77 -2.62 0.56 -9.32
CA LYS A 77 -3.36 -0.64 -9.67
C LYS A 77 -2.53 -1.87 -9.36
N VAL A 78 -3.17 -2.87 -8.80
CA VAL A 78 -2.54 -4.12 -8.38
C VAL A 78 -3.35 -5.28 -8.94
N SER A 79 -2.68 -6.24 -9.57
CA SER A 79 -3.34 -7.44 -10.09
C SER A 79 -2.95 -8.65 -9.24
N VAL A 80 -3.96 -9.36 -8.76
CA VAL A 80 -3.79 -10.64 -8.06
C VAL A 80 -4.05 -11.75 -9.06
N GLU A 81 -3.07 -12.61 -9.25
CA GLU A 81 -3.14 -13.71 -10.21
C GLU A 81 -3.20 -15.10 -9.56
#